data_8be6cf78af4d56916c90d6f6c0d0d618
#
_entry.id   8be6cf78af4d56916c90d6f6c0d0d618
#
_cell.length_a   1.000
_cell.length_b   1.000
_cell.length_c   1.000
_cell.angle_alpha   90.00
_cell.angle_beta   90.00
_cell.angle_gamma   90.00
#
_symmetry.space_group_name_H-M   'P 1'
#
loop_
_entity.id
_entity.type
_entity.pdbx_description
1 polymer ?
#
loop_
_entity_poly.entity_id
_entity_poly.type
_entity_poly.pdbx_seq_one_letter_code
_entity_poly.pdbx_strand_id
1 'polypeptide(L)'
;MPLHKIIHINETTTAYFWHITEDVTSLFRAVSLRDTSLFRLEGMKLEEHQRGFLAVRMLLQYLGYTDYDLTYDEAGKPHLSDGKHISISHSHEFSCICISDELMGIDLEKLKEKTLKIAPRFMEVKHLENLSVSEQMEKATVIWGVKESIFKIKNEKGISFPEHIFEDEFCLSNGKCSAELHFNNQIEKFNIQFYNV
;
A
#
# COMPACT_ATOMS: atom_id res chain seq x y z
N MET A 1 -1.25 21.36 -8.29
CA MET A 1 -0.26 20.33 -7.92
C MET A 1 -1.03 19.08 -7.51
N PRO A 2 -0.74 17.93 -8.04
CA PRO A 2 -1.52 16.70 -7.81
C PRO A 2 -1.21 15.96 -6.49
N LEU A 3 -0.45 16.55 -5.55
CA LEU A 3 -0.47 16.08 -4.18
C LEU A 3 -1.90 16.21 -3.66
N HIS A 4 -2.54 15.08 -3.45
CA HIS A 4 -3.96 15.01 -3.17
C HIS A 4 -4.25 15.15 -1.68
N LYS A 5 -3.52 14.37 -0.87
CA LYS A 5 -3.77 14.29 0.57
C LYS A 5 -2.49 13.96 1.35
N ILE A 6 -2.41 14.46 2.56
CA ILE A 6 -1.40 14.07 3.55
C ILE A 6 -2.15 13.60 4.79
N ILE A 7 -1.79 12.44 5.33
CA ILE A 7 -2.36 11.91 6.56
C ILE A 7 -1.22 11.70 7.56
N HIS A 8 -1.24 12.44 8.65
CA HIS A 8 -0.36 12.22 9.79
C HIS A 8 -0.98 11.13 10.67
N ILE A 9 -0.38 9.96 10.69
CA ILE A 9 -0.83 8.80 11.47
C ILE A 9 -0.46 8.98 12.94
N ASN A 10 0.79 9.38 13.18
CA ASN A 10 1.35 9.75 14.47
C ASN A 10 2.51 10.74 14.26
N GLU A 11 3.30 11.03 15.31
CA GLU A 11 4.40 12.00 15.26
C GLU A 11 5.53 11.62 14.28
N THR A 12 5.74 10.33 14.05
CA THR A 12 6.82 9.80 13.22
C THR A 12 6.37 9.20 11.89
N THR A 13 5.05 9.00 11.70
CA THR A 13 4.48 8.29 10.55
C THR A 13 3.54 9.18 9.75
N THR A 14 3.85 9.38 8.48
CA THR A 14 3.01 10.19 7.58
C THR A 14 2.83 9.48 6.23
N ALA A 15 1.60 9.45 5.74
CA ALA A 15 1.24 8.95 4.42
C ALA A 15 0.94 10.11 3.47
N TYR A 16 1.43 10.01 2.23
CA TYR A 16 1.31 11.00 1.18
C TYR A 16 0.65 10.37 -0.04
N PHE A 17 -0.34 11.04 -0.61
CA PHE A 17 -1.15 10.55 -1.71
C PHE A 17 -1.06 11.47 -2.91
N TRP A 18 -0.80 10.90 -4.08
CA TRP A 18 -0.76 11.58 -5.36
C TRP A 18 -1.94 11.14 -6.22
N HIS A 19 -2.75 12.09 -6.67
CA HIS A 19 -3.78 11.82 -7.67
C HIS A 19 -3.16 11.98 -9.05
N ILE A 20 -3.05 10.91 -9.79
CA ILE A 20 -2.35 10.84 -11.07
C ILE A 20 -3.28 11.35 -12.17
N THR A 21 -3.18 12.64 -12.48
CA THR A 21 -3.93 13.28 -13.56
C THR A 21 -3.07 13.45 -14.82
N GLU A 22 -1.75 13.31 -14.69
CA GLU A 22 -0.78 13.50 -15.76
C GLU A 22 -0.64 12.22 -16.63
N ASP A 23 -0.25 12.42 -17.88
CA ASP A 23 0.22 11.36 -18.76
C ASP A 23 1.65 10.92 -18.43
N VAL A 24 2.06 9.77 -18.99
CA VAL A 24 3.42 9.20 -18.78
C VAL A 24 4.51 10.19 -19.20
N THR A 25 4.32 10.88 -20.33
CA THR A 25 5.34 11.78 -20.87
C THR A 25 5.57 12.97 -19.94
N SER A 26 4.49 13.53 -19.39
CA SER A 26 4.56 14.65 -18.46
C SER A 26 5.22 14.25 -17.15
N LEU A 27 4.84 13.09 -16.58
CA LEU A 27 5.47 12.55 -15.38
C LEU A 27 6.95 12.25 -15.62
N PHE A 28 7.27 11.61 -16.76
CA PHE A 28 8.66 11.26 -17.09
C PHE A 28 9.56 12.49 -17.20
N ARG A 29 9.06 13.59 -17.80
CA ARG A 29 9.81 14.85 -17.89
C ARG A 29 10.01 15.54 -16.55
N ALA A 30 9.14 15.27 -15.57
CA ALA A 30 9.16 15.91 -14.25
C ALA A 30 10.06 15.19 -13.24
N VAL A 31 10.53 13.97 -13.53
CA VAL A 31 11.36 13.18 -12.64
C VAL A 31 12.76 12.93 -13.22
N SER A 32 13.75 12.84 -12.35
CA SER A 32 15.09 12.34 -12.69
C SER A 32 15.21 10.89 -12.26
N LEU A 33 15.36 9.99 -13.23
CA LEU A 33 15.51 8.56 -12.98
C LEU A 33 16.97 8.13 -13.11
N ARG A 34 17.41 7.23 -12.24
CA ARG A 34 18.66 6.48 -12.43
C ARG A 34 18.46 5.37 -13.48
N ASP A 35 19.54 4.87 -14.05
CA ASP A 35 19.51 3.89 -15.14
C ASP A 35 18.68 2.63 -14.81
N THR A 36 18.80 2.12 -13.58
CA THR A 36 18.04 0.95 -13.13
C THR A 36 16.52 1.20 -13.08
N SER A 37 16.11 2.41 -12.70
CA SER A 37 14.70 2.81 -12.70
C SER A 37 14.18 3.05 -14.10
N LEU A 38 15.01 3.62 -14.97
CA LEU A 38 14.68 3.79 -16.40
C LEU A 38 14.45 2.42 -17.05
N PHE A 39 15.40 1.50 -16.88
CA PHE A 39 15.25 0.13 -17.38
C PHE A 39 13.99 -0.57 -16.87
N ARG A 40 13.66 -0.38 -15.58
CA ARG A 40 12.43 -0.93 -14.98
C ARG A 40 11.17 -0.31 -15.61
N LEU A 41 11.17 0.99 -15.84
CA LEU A 41 10.05 1.70 -16.47
C LEU A 41 9.82 1.21 -17.91
N GLU A 42 10.89 1.06 -18.70
CA GLU A 42 10.84 0.54 -20.08
C GLU A 42 10.28 -0.88 -20.16
N GLY A 43 10.53 -1.70 -19.14
CA GLY A 43 9.98 -3.05 -19.00
C GLY A 43 8.48 -3.10 -18.67
N MET A 44 7.87 -2.01 -18.24
CA MET A 44 6.45 -1.96 -17.89
C MET A 44 5.56 -1.84 -19.14
N LYS A 45 4.66 -2.82 -19.33
CA LYS A 45 3.80 -2.89 -20.51
C LYS A 45 2.54 -2.04 -20.42
N LEU A 46 2.05 -1.79 -19.21
CA LEU A 46 0.80 -1.08 -18.96
C LEU A 46 1.09 0.36 -18.56
N GLU A 47 0.46 1.31 -19.25
CA GLU A 47 0.59 2.75 -18.96
C GLU A 47 0.20 3.09 -17.51
N GLU A 48 -0.83 2.42 -16.97
CA GLU A 48 -1.23 2.58 -15.57
C GLU A 48 -0.08 2.26 -14.61
N HIS A 49 0.70 1.20 -14.88
CA HIS A 49 1.87 0.85 -14.06
C HIS A 49 3.01 1.87 -14.21
N GLN A 50 3.23 2.37 -15.44
CA GLN A 50 4.23 3.41 -15.68
C GLN A 50 3.88 4.69 -14.94
N ARG A 51 2.62 5.13 -15.01
CA ARG A 51 2.12 6.32 -14.30
C ARG A 51 2.25 6.16 -12.78
N GLY A 52 1.83 5.02 -12.23
CA GLY A 52 1.97 4.73 -10.81
C GLY A 52 3.43 4.75 -10.34
N PHE A 53 4.33 4.14 -11.12
CA PHE A 53 5.77 4.14 -10.86
C PHE A 53 6.37 5.54 -10.83
N LEU A 54 6.02 6.38 -11.82
CA LEU A 54 6.50 7.76 -11.92
C LEU A 54 5.91 8.66 -10.83
N ALA A 55 4.62 8.48 -10.49
CA ALA A 55 3.97 9.23 -9.44
C ALA A 55 4.62 8.99 -8.06
N VAL A 56 5.11 7.78 -7.78
CA VAL A 56 5.92 7.52 -6.58
C VAL A 56 7.19 8.38 -6.56
N ARG A 57 7.85 8.60 -7.72
CA ARG A 57 9.03 9.48 -7.81
C ARG A 57 8.66 10.94 -7.60
N MET A 58 7.49 11.36 -8.07
CA MET A 58 6.95 12.69 -7.77
C MET A 58 6.74 12.89 -6.26
N LEU A 59 6.20 11.89 -5.57
CA LEU A 59 6.04 11.92 -4.11
C LEU A 59 7.40 11.99 -3.39
N LEU A 60 8.38 11.21 -3.83
CA LEU A 60 9.74 11.27 -3.28
C LEU A 60 10.35 12.66 -3.45
N GLN A 61 10.28 13.24 -4.67
CA GLN A 61 10.79 14.59 -4.94
C GLN A 61 10.07 15.66 -4.10
N TYR A 62 8.76 15.53 -3.90
CA TYR A 62 8.01 16.43 -3.03
C TYR A 62 8.57 16.45 -1.60
N LEU A 63 9.10 15.32 -1.13
CA LEU A 63 9.68 15.14 0.21
C LEU A 63 11.20 15.45 0.26
N GLY A 64 11.78 15.86 -0.86
CA GLY A 64 13.21 16.18 -0.94
C GLY A 64 14.12 14.97 -1.21
N TYR A 65 13.55 13.80 -1.47
CA TYR A 65 14.30 12.63 -1.92
C TYR A 65 14.46 12.63 -3.44
N THR A 66 15.47 11.91 -3.89
CA THR A 66 15.70 11.58 -5.30
C THR A 66 15.46 10.11 -5.57
N ASP A 67 15.45 9.70 -6.83
CA ASP A 67 15.36 8.26 -7.18
C ASP A 67 16.59 7.46 -6.72
N TYR A 68 17.72 8.12 -6.43
CA TYR A 68 18.92 7.50 -5.86
C TYR A 68 18.77 7.16 -4.37
N ASP A 69 17.88 7.84 -3.66
CA ASP A 69 17.59 7.59 -2.25
C ASP A 69 16.70 6.38 -2.02
N LEU A 70 16.01 5.90 -3.07
CA LEU A 70 15.13 4.73 -3.00
C LEU A 70 15.85 3.51 -3.59
N THR A 71 16.06 2.50 -2.78
CA THR A 71 16.59 1.20 -3.20
C THR A 71 15.59 0.09 -2.90
N TYR A 72 15.81 -1.09 -3.49
CA TYR A 72 15.00 -2.27 -3.25
C TYR A 72 15.95 -3.43 -2.90
N ASP A 73 15.57 -4.23 -1.90
CA ASP A 73 16.28 -5.46 -1.60
C ASP A 73 15.94 -6.59 -2.61
N GLU A 74 16.54 -7.76 -2.41
CA GLU A 74 16.32 -8.95 -3.26
C GLU A 74 14.87 -9.45 -3.25
N ALA A 75 14.12 -9.18 -2.18
CA ALA A 75 12.72 -9.51 -2.04
C ALA A 75 11.79 -8.42 -2.60
N GLY A 76 12.35 -7.30 -3.08
CA GLY A 76 11.61 -6.17 -3.64
C GLY A 76 11.07 -5.17 -2.62
N LYS A 77 11.49 -5.26 -1.35
CA LYS A 77 11.09 -4.29 -0.32
C LYS A 77 11.84 -2.97 -0.51
N PRO A 78 11.14 -1.82 -0.47
CA PRO A 78 11.77 -0.50 -0.62
C PRO A 78 12.51 -0.08 0.65
N HIS A 79 13.62 0.64 0.47
CA HIS A 79 14.45 1.23 1.52
C HIS A 79 14.87 2.64 1.14
N LEU A 80 14.90 3.56 2.13
CA LEU A 80 15.43 4.91 1.97
C LEU A 80 16.88 5.01 2.46
N SER A 81 17.67 5.88 1.83
CA SER A 81 19.09 6.09 2.12
C SER A 81 19.34 6.67 3.51
N ASP A 82 18.38 7.38 4.09
CA ASP A 82 18.45 7.99 5.43
C ASP A 82 18.07 7.02 6.57
N GLY A 83 17.71 5.78 6.23
CA GLY A 83 17.32 4.74 7.20
C GLY A 83 15.87 4.80 7.66
N LYS A 84 15.07 5.77 7.21
CA LYS A 84 13.62 5.75 7.46
C LYS A 84 12.95 4.61 6.72
N HIS A 85 11.91 4.09 7.33
CA HIS A 85 11.07 3.07 6.69
C HIS A 85 10.15 3.72 5.66
N ILE A 86 10.00 3.06 4.52
CA ILE A 86 9.07 3.45 3.46
C ILE A 86 8.21 2.25 3.06
N SER A 87 6.93 2.49 2.85
CA SER A 87 6.02 1.55 2.20
C SER A 87 5.29 2.25 1.06
N ILE A 88 5.08 1.54 -0.04
CA ILE A 88 4.57 2.08 -1.30
C ILE A 88 3.36 1.29 -1.74
N SER A 89 2.32 1.97 -2.21
CA SER A 89 1.19 1.34 -2.89
C SER A 89 0.68 2.23 -4.02
N HIS A 90 0.04 1.63 -5.00
CA HIS A 90 -0.65 2.34 -6.06
C HIS A 90 -1.88 1.55 -6.51
N SER A 91 -2.96 2.25 -6.78
CA SER A 91 -4.20 1.66 -7.30
C SER A 91 -4.89 2.68 -8.19
N HIS A 92 -5.15 2.31 -9.45
CA HIS A 92 -5.79 3.17 -10.43
C HIS A 92 -5.09 4.54 -10.59
N GLU A 93 -5.84 5.62 -10.28
CA GLU A 93 -5.40 7.01 -10.43
C GLU A 93 -4.65 7.54 -9.22
N PHE A 94 -4.30 6.67 -8.26
CA PHE A 94 -3.60 7.08 -7.05
C PHE A 94 -2.31 6.29 -6.84
N SER A 95 -1.29 7.01 -6.36
CA SER A 95 -0.12 6.41 -5.73
C SER A 95 0.03 6.97 -4.33
N CYS A 96 0.54 6.15 -3.42
CA CYS A 96 0.85 6.60 -2.08
C CYS A 96 2.20 6.07 -1.62
N ILE A 97 2.83 6.85 -0.75
CA ILE A 97 3.97 6.41 0.07
C ILE A 97 3.68 6.73 1.53
N CYS A 98 4.10 5.85 2.40
CA CYS A 98 4.14 6.11 3.83
C CYS A 98 5.59 6.11 4.28
N ILE A 99 5.99 7.09 5.08
CA ILE A 99 7.34 7.21 5.66
C ILE A 99 7.23 7.24 7.18
N SER A 100 8.12 6.52 7.85
CA SER A 100 8.11 6.38 9.30
C SER A 100 9.50 6.10 9.87
N ASP A 101 9.70 6.40 11.15
CA ASP A 101 10.85 5.93 11.92
C ASP A 101 10.65 4.48 12.41
N GLU A 102 9.43 3.94 12.29
CA GLU A 102 9.08 2.57 12.67
C GLU A 102 8.63 1.73 11.47
N LEU A 103 8.73 0.40 11.58
CA LEU A 103 8.23 -0.52 10.56
C LEU A 103 6.72 -0.36 10.38
N MET A 104 6.32 -0.09 9.15
CA MET A 104 4.90 0.03 8.77
C MET A 104 4.68 -0.47 7.34
N GLY A 105 3.43 -0.75 7.03
CA GLY A 105 2.96 -1.08 5.68
C GLY A 105 1.75 -0.23 5.32
N ILE A 106 1.68 0.17 4.06
CA ILE A 106 0.51 0.84 3.49
C ILE A 106 -0.02 0.07 2.30
N ASP A 107 -1.33 -0.01 2.21
CA ASP A 107 -1.99 -0.48 1.02
C ASP A 107 -3.06 0.52 0.56
N LEU A 108 -3.27 0.60 -0.74
CA LEU A 108 -4.22 1.48 -1.38
C LEU A 108 -5.02 0.67 -2.39
N GLU A 109 -6.33 0.60 -2.18
CA GLU A 109 -7.21 -0.20 -3.02
C GLU A 109 -8.45 0.59 -3.46
N LYS A 110 -8.82 0.40 -4.71
CA LYS A 110 -10.12 0.84 -5.21
C LYS A 110 -11.19 -0.17 -4.82
N LEU A 111 -12.35 0.31 -4.35
CA LEU A 111 -13.51 -0.53 -4.13
C LEU A 111 -13.96 -1.17 -5.45
N LYS A 112 -13.96 -2.50 -5.49
CA LYS A 112 -14.32 -3.30 -6.68
C LYS A 112 -15.14 -4.53 -6.27
N GLU A 113 -16.20 -4.82 -7.02
CA GLU A 113 -16.96 -6.07 -6.83
C GLU A 113 -16.08 -7.32 -6.96
N LYS A 114 -14.99 -7.25 -7.71
CA LYS A 114 -14.03 -8.35 -7.84
C LYS A 114 -13.44 -8.75 -6.49
N THR A 115 -13.15 -7.79 -5.60
CA THR A 115 -12.61 -8.06 -4.26
C THR A 115 -13.59 -8.91 -3.47
N LEU A 116 -14.87 -8.58 -3.52
CA LEU A 116 -15.92 -9.39 -2.86
C LEU A 116 -16.00 -10.80 -3.43
N LYS A 117 -15.88 -10.96 -4.75
CA LYS A 117 -15.91 -12.29 -5.39
C LYS A 117 -14.76 -13.21 -4.98
N ILE A 118 -13.61 -12.63 -4.68
CA ILE A 118 -12.41 -13.39 -4.25
C ILE A 118 -12.25 -13.44 -2.72
N ALA A 119 -13.09 -12.76 -1.95
CA ALA A 119 -13.03 -12.71 -0.48
C ALA A 119 -12.84 -14.07 0.19
N PRO A 120 -13.52 -15.17 -0.23
CA PRO A 120 -13.31 -16.49 0.38
C PRO A 120 -11.88 -17.03 0.27
N ARG A 121 -11.03 -16.44 -0.57
CA ARG A 121 -9.64 -16.87 -0.77
C ARG A 121 -8.66 -16.23 0.23
N PHE A 122 -9.09 -15.18 0.95
CA PHE A 122 -8.19 -14.44 1.83
C PHE A 122 -8.78 -14.09 3.19
N MET A 123 -10.09 -14.27 3.40
CA MET A 123 -10.76 -13.92 4.66
C MET A 123 -11.89 -14.91 5.00
N GLU A 124 -12.33 -14.89 6.25
CA GLU A 124 -13.54 -15.62 6.65
C GLU A 124 -14.79 -14.84 6.23
N VAL A 125 -15.66 -15.47 5.41
CA VAL A 125 -16.88 -14.83 4.87
C VAL A 125 -17.89 -14.44 5.97
N LYS A 126 -17.80 -15.02 7.16
CA LYS A 126 -18.65 -14.64 8.30
C LYS A 126 -18.55 -13.15 8.65
N HIS A 127 -17.41 -12.52 8.39
CA HIS A 127 -17.19 -11.08 8.60
C HIS A 127 -18.08 -10.19 7.72
N LEU A 128 -18.70 -10.76 6.68
CA LEU A 128 -19.57 -10.06 5.74
C LEU A 128 -21.06 -10.28 6.03
N GLU A 129 -21.42 -11.13 6.98
CA GLU A 129 -22.79 -11.41 7.33
C GLU A 129 -23.53 -10.17 7.85
N ASN A 130 -24.81 -10.06 7.53
CA ASN A 130 -25.70 -8.95 7.92
C ASN A 130 -25.28 -7.56 7.44
N LEU A 131 -24.34 -7.45 6.48
CA LEU A 131 -23.96 -6.22 5.83
C LEU A 131 -24.64 -6.06 4.46
N SER A 132 -24.95 -4.84 4.08
CA SER A 132 -25.34 -4.52 2.71
C SER A 132 -24.22 -4.85 1.71
N VAL A 133 -24.55 -5.02 0.44
CA VAL A 133 -23.54 -5.33 -0.60
C VAL A 133 -22.43 -4.28 -0.65
N SER A 134 -22.77 -3.00 -0.45
CA SER A 134 -21.77 -1.91 -0.41
C SER A 134 -20.83 -2.05 0.79
N GLU A 135 -21.37 -2.32 1.97
CA GLU A 135 -20.57 -2.53 3.18
C GLU A 135 -19.73 -3.80 3.10
N GLN A 136 -20.26 -4.88 2.50
CA GLN A 136 -19.49 -6.10 2.25
C GLN A 136 -18.29 -5.83 1.35
N MET A 137 -18.47 -5.06 0.27
CA MET A 137 -17.39 -4.70 -0.65
C MET A 137 -16.34 -3.84 0.05
N GLU A 138 -16.77 -2.85 0.84
CA GLU A 138 -15.88 -1.99 1.61
C GLU A 138 -15.09 -2.81 2.65
N LYS A 139 -15.77 -3.64 3.44
CA LYS A 139 -15.14 -4.47 4.47
C LYS A 139 -14.16 -5.48 3.88
N ALA A 140 -14.52 -6.15 2.78
CA ALA A 140 -13.61 -7.06 2.09
C ALA A 140 -12.38 -6.33 1.53
N THR A 141 -12.55 -5.10 1.03
CA THR A 141 -11.42 -4.28 0.55
C THR A 141 -10.51 -3.85 1.69
N VAL A 142 -11.07 -3.43 2.83
CA VAL A 142 -10.27 -3.11 4.04
C VAL A 142 -9.49 -4.34 4.50
N ILE A 143 -10.13 -5.51 4.62
CA ILE A 143 -9.45 -6.75 5.04
C ILE A 143 -8.33 -7.13 4.06
N TRP A 144 -8.55 -6.99 2.75
CA TRP A 144 -7.50 -7.17 1.75
C TRP A 144 -6.31 -6.24 2.00
N GLY A 145 -6.57 -4.94 2.19
CA GLY A 145 -5.53 -3.94 2.49
C GLY A 145 -4.79 -4.21 3.80
N VAL A 146 -5.47 -4.72 4.83
CA VAL A 146 -4.84 -5.18 6.08
C VAL A 146 -3.80 -6.26 5.80
N LYS A 147 -4.18 -7.29 5.03
CA LYS A 147 -3.31 -8.43 4.73
C LYS A 147 -2.11 -8.02 3.85
N GLU A 148 -2.36 -7.20 2.83
CA GLU A 148 -1.30 -6.62 1.98
C GLU A 148 -0.34 -5.74 2.79
N SER A 149 -0.85 -4.90 3.69
CA SER A 149 -0.01 -4.03 4.52
C SER A 149 0.90 -4.84 5.46
N ILE A 150 0.36 -5.88 6.11
CA ILE A 150 1.14 -6.78 6.98
C ILE A 150 2.17 -7.55 6.15
N PHE A 151 1.78 -8.06 4.96
CA PHE A 151 2.71 -8.74 4.07
C PHE A 151 3.85 -7.82 3.64
N LYS A 152 3.58 -6.55 3.31
CA LYS A 152 4.62 -5.56 2.97
C LYS A 152 5.60 -5.28 4.12
N ILE A 153 5.15 -5.35 5.37
CA ILE A 153 6.02 -5.23 6.55
C ILE A 153 7.00 -6.39 6.61
N LYS A 154 6.49 -7.61 6.49
CA LYS A 154 7.27 -8.84 6.67
C LYS A 154 8.05 -9.22 5.42
N ASN A 155 7.41 -9.17 4.26
CA ASN A 155 7.94 -9.54 2.96
C ASN A 155 8.61 -10.93 2.94
N GLU A 156 8.05 -11.89 3.72
CA GLU A 156 8.58 -13.24 3.88
C GLU A 156 7.85 -14.24 2.98
N LYS A 157 8.63 -15.09 2.31
CA LYS A 157 8.08 -16.19 1.48
C LYS A 157 7.34 -17.20 2.36
N GLY A 158 6.18 -17.67 1.88
CA GLY A 158 5.38 -18.67 2.56
C GLY A 158 4.27 -18.12 3.42
N ILE A 159 4.19 -16.79 3.62
CA ILE A 159 3.02 -16.18 4.25
C ILE A 159 1.81 -16.34 3.33
N SER A 160 0.77 -17.01 3.84
CA SER A 160 -0.53 -17.20 3.20
C SER A 160 -1.57 -16.34 3.91
N PHE A 161 -2.30 -15.52 3.19
CA PHE A 161 -3.26 -14.58 3.78
C PHE A 161 -4.33 -15.29 4.63
N PRO A 162 -5.01 -16.35 4.12
CA PRO A 162 -6.06 -17.01 4.90
C PRO A 162 -5.52 -17.88 6.05
N GLU A 163 -4.25 -18.32 5.98
CA GLU A 163 -3.69 -19.28 6.95
C GLU A 163 -2.86 -18.61 8.04
N HIS A 164 -2.34 -17.39 7.78
CA HIS A 164 -1.38 -16.78 8.67
C HIS A 164 -1.78 -15.39 9.16
N ILE A 165 -2.65 -14.65 8.45
CA ILE A 165 -3.03 -13.29 8.85
C ILE A 165 -4.50 -13.28 9.25
N PHE A 166 -4.77 -12.95 10.50
CA PHE A 166 -6.10 -12.98 11.11
C PHE A 166 -6.47 -11.57 11.58
N GLU A 167 -7.48 -10.99 10.97
CA GLU A 167 -8.06 -9.73 11.41
C GLU A 167 -9.03 -9.95 12.57
N ASP A 168 -8.99 -9.08 13.57
CA ASP A 168 -10.00 -9.00 14.61
C ASP A 168 -11.32 -8.49 14.02
N GLU A 169 -12.43 -8.80 14.69
CA GLU A 169 -13.72 -8.25 14.30
C GLU A 169 -13.77 -6.73 14.49
N PHE A 170 -14.25 -5.99 13.50
CA PHE A 170 -14.32 -4.53 13.54
C PHE A 170 -15.53 -3.97 12.82
N CYS A 171 -15.90 -2.74 13.20
CA CYS A 171 -16.88 -1.93 12.47
C CYS A 171 -16.17 -0.95 11.54
N LEU A 172 -16.66 -0.78 10.31
CA LEU A 172 -16.09 0.16 9.33
C LEU A 172 -16.06 1.60 9.84
N SER A 173 -17.08 1.99 10.61
CA SER A 173 -17.19 3.33 11.20
C SER A 173 -16.04 3.68 12.19
N ASN A 174 -15.33 2.69 12.71
CA ASN A 174 -14.25 2.93 13.67
C ASN A 174 -12.97 3.45 13.00
N GLY A 175 -12.80 3.27 11.69
CA GLY A 175 -11.60 3.67 10.94
C GLY A 175 -10.32 2.94 11.37
N LYS A 176 -10.43 1.92 12.21
CA LYS A 176 -9.32 1.16 12.77
C LYS A 176 -9.69 -0.28 13.11
N CYS A 177 -8.71 -1.16 13.07
CA CYS A 177 -8.80 -2.54 13.54
C CYS A 177 -7.44 -3.04 14.00
N SER A 178 -7.38 -4.28 14.46
CA SER A 178 -6.15 -5.00 14.73
C SER A 178 -6.14 -6.32 13.96
N ALA A 179 -4.95 -6.88 13.80
CA ALA A 179 -4.75 -8.17 13.18
C ALA A 179 -3.52 -8.85 13.77
N GLU A 180 -3.47 -10.17 13.65
CA GLU A 180 -2.35 -10.99 14.06
C GLU A 180 -1.74 -11.72 12.87
N LEU A 181 -0.42 -11.80 12.83
CA LEU A 181 0.31 -12.70 11.94
C LEU A 181 0.81 -13.89 12.76
N HIS A 182 0.35 -15.09 12.40
CA HIS A 182 0.81 -16.36 12.97
C HIS A 182 1.73 -17.03 11.96
N PHE A 183 3.03 -16.86 12.12
CA PHE A 183 4.00 -17.38 11.17
C PHE A 183 5.31 -17.80 11.89
N ASN A 184 5.94 -18.90 11.45
CA ASN A 184 7.19 -19.41 12.03
C ASN A 184 7.15 -19.61 13.56
N ASN A 185 6.02 -20.11 14.10
CA ASN A 185 5.77 -20.29 15.54
C ASN A 185 5.81 -18.99 16.36
N GLN A 186 5.62 -17.86 15.72
CA GLN A 186 5.51 -16.53 16.34
C GLN A 186 4.14 -15.93 16.06
N ILE A 187 3.65 -15.14 17.00
CA ILE A 187 2.43 -14.34 16.86
C ILE A 187 2.83 -12.89 17.03
N GLU A 188 2.56 -12.11 15.99
CA GLU A 188 2.79 -10.67 15.97
C GLU A 188 1.48 -9.93 15.82
N LYS A 189 1.28 -8.87 16.60
CA LYS A 189 0.08 -8.03 16.55
C LYS A 189 0.34 -6.74 15.81
N PHE A 190 -0.63 -6.32 15.01
CA PHE A 190 -0.60 -5.10 14.22
C PHE A 190 -1.81 -4.24 14.51
N ASN A 191 -1.58 -2.93 14.67
CA ASN A 191 -2.63 -1.93 14.74
C ASN A 191 -2.80 -1.31 13.35
N ILE A 192 -4.02 -1.28 12.87
CA ILE A 192 -4.36 -0.82 11.53
C ILE A 192 -5.28 0.40 11.63
N GLN A 193 -5.04 1.37 10.77
CA GLN A 193 -5.95 2.48 10.51
C GLN A 193 -6.30 2.47 9.02
N PHE A 194 -7.55 2.72 8.68
CA PHE A 194 -8.01 2.78 7.31
C PHE A 194 -8.84 4.04 7.06
N TYR A 195 -8.72 4.58 5.87
CA TYR A 195 -9.28 5.87 5.48
C TYR A 195 -9.83 5.82 4.06
N ASN A 196 -10.87 6.60 3.81
CA ASN A 196 -11.26 6.94 2.43
C ASN A 196 -10.40 8.10 1.92
N VAL A 197 -9.87 7.94 0.71
CA VAL A 197 -8.97 8.89 0.04
C VAL A 197 -9.65 9.51 -1.17
#